data_5ebbefbd1d7281d8949a10efb5e08d77
#
_entry.id   5ebbefbd1d7281d8949a10efb5e08d77
#
_cell.length_a   1.000
_cell.length_b   1.000
_cell.length_c   1.000
_cell.angle_alpha   90.00
_cell.angle_beta   90.00
_cell.angle_gamma   90.00
#
_symmetry.space_group_name_H-M   'P 1'
#
loop_
_entity.id
_entity.type
_entity.pdbx_description
1 polymer ?
#
loop_
_entity_poly.entity_id
_entity_poly.type
_entity_poly.pdbx_seq_one_letter_code
_entity_poly.pdbx_strand_id
1 'polypeptide(L)'
;MPMLLQADALDLSELIRPGDTVLWGQANAEPLPLTQALMEQRARIGRFRVMLGIANSRTCRPEHADVVDFLAYCGAGANRELANAGALDILPSHYSQLPGLIASGALRIDVLMLQLAPADSHGRYSLGIAHEYLLPALDHARVVIAEVNRQAPRTFGERTLGDADLDAILHTDRPPLENPPARIRDADARIAAHIAGLIDDGATLQMGIGAIPDAVLGALRGHRDLGVHSGSLGDGVAQLMQAGVITNARKNRDRGVSVGGVLLGSRVIHDFAHDNPAIQLRSTTYTHDPDVLASLDRFVAINSAVEVDLTGQVNSEIAAGSYVGAVGGALDFLRGAQRSRGGLPIIALPSTAGANSRIVARLNGPATIPRSDAGLIVTEFGVADLRGKTLRQRVECMLRIAHPQHQATLETQLQANATPL
;
A
#
# COMPACT_ATOMS: atom_id res chain seq x y z
N MET A 1 -9.86 11.31 -31.09
CA MET A 1 -9.76 9.84 -30.92
C MET A 1 -8.31 9.51 -30.58
N PRO A 2 -8.05 8.65 -29.63
CA PRO A 2 -6.68 8.24 -29.26
C PRO A 2 -5.98 7.53 -30.43
N MET A 3 -4.65 7.62 -30.44
CA MET A 3 -3.80 6.85 -31.37
C MET A 3 -3.94 5.36 -31.04
N LEU A 4 -4.20 4.53 -32.04
CA LEU A 4 -4.27 3.08 -31.85
C LEU A 4 -2.86 2.48 -32.04
N LEU A 5 -2.27 2.00 -30.96
CA LEU A 5 -0.96 1.33 -30.96
C LEU A 5 -1.10 -0.14 -31.39
N GLN A 6 -0.13 -0.63 -32.15
CA GLN A 6 -0.05 -2.03 -32.56
C GLN A 6 1.05 -2.73 -31.75
N ALA A 7 0.79 -3.89 -31.21
CA ALA A 7 1.73 -4.60 -30.32
C ALA A 7 3.04 -4.99 -31.02
N ASP A 8 2.99 -5.30 -32.31
CA ASP A 8 4.14 -5.67 -33.15
C ASP A 8 4.92 -4.46 -33.72
N ALA A 9 4.37 -3.25 -33.60
CA ALA A 9 4.95 -2.02 -34.07
C ALA A 9 4.87 -0.89 -33.02
N LEU A 10 4.94 -1.26 -31.74
CA LEU A 10 4.81 -0.33 -30.62
C LEU A 10 6.00 0.62 -30.56
N ASP A 11 5.77 1.90 -30.82
CA ASP A 11 6.74 2.97 -30.71
C ASP A 11 6.31 4.02 -29.70
N LEU A 12 7.03 4.10 -28.58
CA LEU A 12 6.77 5.05 -27.50
C LEU A 12 7.60 6.34 -27.63
N SER A 13 8.59 6.39 -28.52
CA SER A 13 9.48 7.55 -28.66
C SER A 13 8.82 8.78 -29.25
N GLU A 14 7.64 8.63 -29.88
CA GLU A 14 6.82 9.75 -30.34
C GLU A 14 6.01 10.41 -29.21
N LEU A 15 5.74 9.64 -28.15
CA LEU A 15 4.89 10.05 -27.01
C LEU A 15 5.71 10.51 -25.82
N ILE A 16 6.87 9.86 -25.57
CA ILE A 16 7.75 10.09 -24.43
C ILE A 16 9.02 10.80 -24.89
N ARG A 17 9.41 11.85 -24.18
CA ARG A 17 10.51 12.74 -24.52
C ARG A 17 11.65 12.62 -23.49
N PRO A 18 12.89 12.93 -23.87
CA PRO A 18 13.96 13.12 -22.88
C PRO A 18 13.54 14.15 -21.82
N GLY A 19 13.78 13.82 -20.56
CA GLY A 19 13.42 14.66 -19.41
C GLY A 19 11.98 14.46 -18.87
N ASP A 20 11.14 13.67 -19.54
CA ASP A 20 9.81 13.34 -19.01
C ASP A 20 9.90 12.48 -17.73
N THR A 21 8.91 12.61 -16.88
CA THR A 21 8.64 11.67 -15.78
C THR A 21 7.45 10.81 -16.14
N VAL A 22 7.64 9.50 -16.18
CA VAL A 22 6.63 8.49 -16.50
C VAL A 22 6.14 7.86 -15.21
N LEU A 23 4.83 7.73 -15.07
CA LEU A 23 4.15 7.06 -13.95
C LEU A 23 3.21 6.00 -14.50
N TRP A 24 3.05 4.90 -13.76
CA TRP A 24 2.02 3.88 -14.04
C TRP A 24 1.39 3.31 -12.79
N GLY A 25 0.31 2.53 -12.97
CA GLY A 25 -0.38 1.85 -11.88
C GLY A 25 0.54 0.83 -11.20
N GLN A 26 0.60 0.88 -9.87
CA GLN A 26 1.47 0.01 -9.08
C GLN A 26 1.01 -1.45 -9.04
N ALA A 27 1.91 -2.33 -8.70
CA ALA A 27 1.69 -3.75 -8.42
C ALA A 27 0.93 -4.46 -9.55
N ASN A 28 -0.31 -4.89 -9.29
CA ASN A 28 -1.14 -5.61 -10.25
C ASN A 28 -1.70 -4.72 -11.37
N ALA A 29 -1.68 -3.39 -11.16
CA ALA A 29 -2.18 -2.41 -12.13
C ALA A 29 -1.14 -1.99 -13.18
N GLU A 30 0.07 -2.58 -13.18
CA GLU A 30 1.09 -2.27 -14.18
C GLU A 30 0.61 -2.65 -15.59
N PRO A 31 0.63 -1.70 -16.55
CA PRO A 31 0.33 -1.96 -17.96
C PRO A 31 1.56 -2.64 -18.63
N LEU A 32 1.78 -3.90 -18.29
CA LEU A 32 3.03 -4.64 -18.52
C LEU A 32 3.60 -4.54 -19.95
N PRO A 33 2.81 -4.68 -21.04
CA PRO A 33 3.36 -4.54 -22.40
C PRO A 33 3.92 -3.14 -22.67
N LEU A 34 3.28 -2.08 -22.14
CA LEU A 34 3.74 -0.71 -22.30
C LEU A 34 5.03 -0.46 -21.51
N THR A 35 5.10 -0.94 -20.27
CA THR A 35 6.26 -0.72 -19.40
C THR A 35 7.47 -1.53 -19.88
N GLN A 36 7.27 -2.75 -20.42
CA GLN A 36 8.32 -3.55 -21.05
C GLN A 36 8.86 -2.86 -22.32
N ALA A 37 7.98 -2.41 -23.21
CA ALA A 37 8.36 -1.68 -24.41
C ALA A 37 9.11 -0.38 -24.08
N LEU A 38 8.71 0.33 -23.02
CA LEU A 38 9.43 1.51 -22.53
C LEU A 38 10.87 1.18 -22.15
N MET A 39 11.08 0.10 -21.39
CA MET A 39 12.44 -0.30 -20.99
C MET A 39 13.28 -0.78 -22.17
N GLU A 40 12.69 -1.46 -23.14
CA GLU A 40 13.37 -1.89 -24.38
C GLU A 40 13.77 -0.69 -25.25
N GLN A 41 12.91 0.33 -25.33
CA GLN A 41 13.12 1.51 -26.17
C GLN A 41 13.88 2.65 -25.46
N ARG A 42 14.25 2.50 -24.18
CA ARG A 42 14.82 3.56 -23.34
C ARG A 42 16.00 4.30 -23.96
N ALA A 43 16.92 3.54 -24.62
CA ALA A 43 18.10 4.14 -25.23
C ALA A 43 17.75 5.07 -26.43
N ARG A 44 16.69 4.74 -27.17
CA ARG A 44 16.20 5.56 -28.29
C ARG A 44 15.45 6.80 -27.80
N ILE A 45 14.71 6.69 -26.70
CA ILE A 45 13.99 7.81 -26.07
C ILE A 45 14.97 8.81 -25.45
N GLY A 46 16.10 8.33 -24.93
CA GLY A 46 17.08 9.13 -24.18
C GLY A 46 16.75 9.18 -22.69
N ARG A 47 17.44 10.02 -21.91
CA ARG A 47 17.29 10.06 -20.45
C ARG A 47 15.90 10.57 -20.03
N PHE A 48 15.22 9.80 -19.20
CA PHE A 48 13.92 10.13 -18.59
C PHE A 48 13.84 9.56 -17.16
N ARG A 49 12.81 9.95 -16.42
CA ARG A 49 12.55 9.46 -15.06
C ARG A 49 11.34 8.51 -15.04
N VAL A 50 11.37 7.56 -14.15
CA VAL A 50 10.23 6.70 -13.83
C VAL A 50 9.89 6.85 -12.35
N MET A 51 8.63 7.22 -12.04
CA MET A 51 8.09 7.18 -10.68
C MET A 51 7.40 5.83 -10.46
N LEU A 52 7.93 5.05 -9.52
CA LEU A 52 7.46 3.71 -9.19
C LEU A 52 6.61 3.72 -7.91
N GLY A 53 5.50 3.00 -7.94
CA GLY A 53 4.86 2.46 -6.75
C GLY A 53 5.49 1.12 -6.34
N ILE A 54 4.73 0.26 -5.66
CA ILE A 54 5.13 -1.13 -5.40
C ILE A 54 5.28 -1.84 -6.75
N ALA A 55 6.41 -2.48 -7.01
CA ALA A 55 6.64 -3.23 -8.24
C ALA A 55 6.49 -4.74 -7.99
N ASN A 56 5.57 -5.38 -8.74
CA ASN A 56 5.39 -6.83 -8.73
C ASN A 56 6.10 -7.52 -9.90
N SER A 57 6.35 -6.78 -10.97
CA SER A 57 7.13 -7.24 -12.13
C SER A 57 8.63 -6.96 -11.94
N ARG A 58 9.45 -7.54 -12.78
CA ARG A 58 10.87 -7.22 -12.95
C ARG A 58 11.13 -6.40 -14.22
N THR A 59 10.18 -5.58 -14.62
CA THR A 59 10.31 -4.71 -15.78
C THR A 59 11.44 -3.71 -15.60
N CYS A 60 11.53 -3.08 -14.43
CA CYS A 60 12.63 -2.18 -14.09
C CYS A 60 13.77 -2.96 -13.40
N ARG A 61 14.97 -2.83 -13.95
CA ARG A 61 16.18 -3.52 -13.48
C ARG A 61 17.35 -2.53 -13.34
N PRO A 62 18.36 -2.85 -12.50
CA PRO A 62 19.50 -1.96 -12.27
C PRO A 62 20.23 -1.54 -13.55
N GLU A 63 20.34 -2.43 -14.55
CA GLU A 63 20.99 -2.10 -15.83
C GLU A 63 20.26 -1.03 -16.65
N HIS A 64 18.99 -0.77 -16.38
CA HIS A 64 18.22 0.28 -17.05
C HIS A 64 18.56 1.68 -16.53
N ALA A 65 19.28 1.79 -15.42
CA ALA A 65 19.75 3.06 -14.88
C ALA A 65 20.83 3.73 -15.76
N ASP A 66 21.20 3.12 -16.88
CA ASP A 66 22.03 3.71 -17.92
C ASP A 66 21.44 5.04 -18.46
N VAL A 67 20.10 5.08 -18.64
CA VAL A 67 19.36 6.25 -19.14
C VAL A 67 18.04 6.51 -18.40
N VAL A 68 17.68 5.68 -17.41
CA VAL A 68 16.45 5.84 -16.62
C VAL A 68 16.78 6.23 -15.19
N ASP A 69 16.23 7.35 -14.73
CA ASP A 69 16.30 7.79 -13.33
C ASP A 69 15.10 7.19 -12.57
N PHE A 70 15.33 6.17 -11.73
CA PHE A 70 14.26 5.55 -10.95
C PHE A 70 14.03 6.31 -9.66
N LEU A 71 12.79 6.72 -9.44
CA LEU A 71 12.26 7.33 -8.23
C LEU A 71 11.13 6.47 -7.67
N ALA A 72 11.06 6.24 -6.36
CA ALA A 72 9.93 5.55 -5.74
C ALA A 72 9.62 6.10 -4.35
N TYR A 73 8.38 5.96 -3.90
CA TYR A 73 8.04 6.23 -2.51
C TYR A 73 8.35 5.03 -1.58
N CYS A 74 8.70 3.86 -2.14
CA CYS A 74 8.93 2.63 -1.38
C CYS A 74 10.01 1.74 -1.99
N GLY A 75 10.68 0.95 -1.14
CA GLY A 75 11.60 -0.12 -1.53
C GLY A 75 10.94 -1.52 -1.58
N ALA A 76 9.59 -1.58 -1.64
CA ALA A 76 8.85 -2.84 -1.59
C ALA A 76 8.78 -3.55 -2.94
N GLY A 77 8.55 -4.87 -2.91
CA GLY A 77 8.49 -5.69 -4.11
C GLY A 77 9.82 -5.78 -4.85
N ALA A 78 9.79 -5.72 -6.18
CA ALA A 78 10.98 -5.75 -7.04
C ALA A 78 11.84 -4.47 -6.93
N ASN A 79 11.30 -3.36 -6.41
CA ASN A 79 12.07 -2.14 -6.14
C ASN A 79 13.28 -2.38 -5.22
N ARG A 80 13.24 -3.44 -4.40
CA ARG A 80 14.39 -3.83 -3.55
C ARG A 80 15.65 -4.11 -4.36
N GLU A 81 15.53 -4.66 -5.55
CA GLU A 81 16.66 -4.94 -6.41
C GLU A 81 17.34 -3.63 -6.87
N LEU A 82 16.53 -2.64 -7.28
CA LEU A 82 17.01 -1.29 -7.62
C LEU A 82 17.64 -0.58 -6.41
N ALA A 83 16.99 -0.65 -5.24
CA ALA A 83 17.50 -0.04 -4.02
C ALA A 83 18.84 -0.65 -3.57
N ASN A 84 18.96 -1.96 -3.60
CA ASN A 84 20.20 -2.66 -3.25
C ASN A 84 21.34 -2.36 -4.23
N ALA A 85 21.04 -2.08 -5.48
CA ALA A 85 22.02 -1.69 -6.49
C ALA A 85 22.37 -0.19 -6.45
N GLY A 86 21.76 0.61 -5.58
CA GLY A 86 21.95 2.06 -5.53
C GLY A 86 21.37 2.80 -6.74
N ALA A 87 20.43 2.18 -7.46
CA ALA A 87 19.80 2.70 -8.66
C ALA A 87 18.38 3.28 -8.42
N LEU A 88 17.97 3.43 -7.16
CA LEU A 88 16.64 3.92 -6.78
C LEU A 88 16.76 5.12 -5.84
N ASP A 89 16.25 6.25 -6.26
CA ASP A 89 16.01 7.38 -5.36
C ASP A 89 14.69 7.17 -4.61
N ILE A 90 14.72 7.41 -3.30
CA ILE A 90 13.54 7.28 -2.45
C ILE A 90 12.95 8.66 -2.13
N LEU A 91 11.67 8.83 -2.43
CA LEU A 91 10.86 9.97 -1.99
C LEU A 91 10.19 9.61 -0.66
N PRO A 92 10.72 10.03 0.50
CA PRO A 92 10.13 9.74 1.81
C PRO A 92 8.88 10.61 2.02
N SER A 93 7.73 10.11 1.59
CA SER A 93 6.48 10.85 1.62
C SER A 93 5.36 10.02 2.26
N HIS A 94 4.49 10.68 3.03
CA HIS A 94 3.20 10.08 3.37
C HIS A 94 2.39 9.88 2.10
N TYR A 95 1.66 8.78 2.04
CA TYR A 95 0.88 8.44 0.86
C TYR A 95 -0.18 9.51 0.55
N SER A 96 -0.77 10.10 1.60
CA SER A 96 -1.69 11.23 1.51
C SER A 96 -1.11 12.49 0.86
N GLN A 97 0.23 12.65 0.85
CA GLN A 97 0.90 13.81 0.27
C GLN A 97 1.09 13.70 -1.25
N LEU A 98 1.11 12.48 -1.80
CA LEU A 98 1.38 12.26 -3.23
C LEU A 98 0.45 13.08 -4.15
N PRO A 99 -0.88 13.14 -3.94
CA PRO A 99 -1.75 13.98 -4.74
C PRO A 99 -1.35 15.46 -4.77
N GLY A 100 -1.03 16.01 -3.60
CA GLY A 100 -0.61 17.42 -3.49
C GLY A 100 0.75 17.70 -4.14
N LEU A 101 1.70 16.75 -4.04
CA LEU A 101 3.00 16.85 -4.72
C LEU A 101 2.84 16.82 -6.24
N ILE A 102 1.94 16.00 -6.76
CA ILE A 102 1.63 15.93 -8.19
C ILE A 102 0.93 17.23 -8.62
N ALA A 103 -0.12 17.65 -7.93
CA ALA A 103 -0.90 18.83 -8.28
C ALA A 103 -0.08 20.13 -8.25
N SER A 104 0.88 20.24 -7.32
CA SER A 104 1.79 21.40 -7.24
C SER A 104 2.94 21.37 -8.26
N GLY A 105 3.16 20.23 -8.94
CA GLY A 105 4.31 20.02 -9.81
C GLY A 105 5.62 19.75 -9.08
N ALA A 106 5.63 19.64 -7.73
CA ALA A 106 6.80 19.23 -6.97
C ALA A 106 7.21 17.78 -7.30
N LEU A 107 6.22 16.92 -7.58
CA LEU A 107 6.40 15.64 -8.26
C LEU A 107 5.73 15.74 -9.63
N ARG A 108 6.49 16.21 -10.61
CA ARG A 108 6.00 16.35 -11.98
C ARG A 108 5.76 14.98 -12.60
N ILE A 109 4.61 14.79 -13.23
CA ILE A 109 4.25 13.62 -14.03
C ILE A 109 3.90 14.11 -15.45
N ASP A 110 4.69 13.70 -16.42
CA ASP A 110 4.49 14.11 -17.83
C ASP A 110 3.72 13.06 -18.60
N VAL A 111 3.96 11.78 -18.32
CA VAL A 111 3.32 10.65 -19.01
C VAL A 111 2.73 9.70 -17.99
N LEU A 112 1.46 9.39 -18.17
CA LEU A 112 0.75 8.41 -17.36
C LEU A 112 0.41 7.18 -18.20
N MET A 113 0.84 6.00 -17.75
CA MET A 113 0.48 4.73 -18.36
C MET A 113 -0.53 4.00 -17.48
N LEU A 114 -1.65 3.58 -18.05
CA LEU A 114 -2.76 2.94 -17.34
C LEU A 114 -3.03 1.55 -17.87
N GLN A 115 -3.48 0.65 -17.00
CA GLN A 115 -4.18 -0.58 -17.39
C GLN A 115 -5.67 -0.35 -17.15
N LEU A 116 -6.48 -0.44 -18.19
CA LEU A 116 -7.93 -0.21 -18.16
C LEU A 116 -8.69 -1.48 -18.50
N ALA A 117 -9.89 -1.64 -17.94
CA ALA A 117 -10.87 -2.60 -18.45
C ALA A 117 -11.46 -2.12 -19.79
N PRO A 118 -11.99 -3.03 -20.62
CA PRO A 118 -12.69 -2.64 -21.85
C PRO A 118 -13.80 -1.61 -21.60
N ALA A 119 -14.05 -0.78 -22.60
CA ALA A 119 -15.14 0.19 -22.54
C ALA A 119 -16.50 -0.51 -22.37
N ASP A 120 -17.37 0.10 -21.60
CA ASP A 120 -18.77 -0.31 -21.47
C ASP A 120 -19.60 0.10 -22.71
N SER A 121 -20.90 -0.18 -22.69
CA SER A 121 -21.83 0.16 -23.76
C SER A 121 -21.97 1.68 -24.04
N HIS A 122 -21.45 2.52 -23.14
CA HIS A 122 -21.43 3.98 -23.27
C HIS A 122 -20.05 4.51 -23.69
N GLY A 123 -19.10 3.63 -24.04
CA GLY A 123 -17.73 4.01 -24.41
C GLY A 123 -16.89 4.47 -23.22
N ARG A 124 -17.20 4.02 -21.98
CA ARG A 124 -16.50 4.43 -20.76
C ARG A 124 -15.61 3.30 -20.25
N TYR A 125 -14.33 3.61 -20.05
CA TYR A 125 -13.33 2.70 -19.48
C TYR A 125 -13.30 2.80 -17.96
N SER A 126 -13.26 1.66 -17.28
CA SER A 126 -12.91 1.60 -15.85
C SER A 126 -11.40 1.59 -15.69
N LEU A 127 -10.88 2.25 -14.64
CA LEU A 127 -9.48 2.19 -14.28
C LEU A 127 -9.05 0.81 -13.73
N GLY A 128 -9.97 -0.13 -13.66
CA GLY A 128 -9.69 -1.54 -13.36
C GLY A 128 -9.15 -1.72 -11.95
N ILE A 129 -7.84 -1.97 -11.83
CA ILE A 129 -7.22 -2.46 -10.59
C ILE A 129 -6.81 -1.33 -9.64
N ALA A 130 -6.52 -0.11 -10.14
CA ALA A 130 -6.02 0.98 -9.30
C ALA A 130 -6.60 2.35 -9.69
N HIS A 131 -6.96 3.14 -8.68
CA HIS A 131 -7.36 4.54 -8.77
C HIS A 131 -6.34 5.46 -8.09
N GLU A 132 -6.17 5.37 -6.81
CA GLU A 132 -5.11 5.96 -5.98
C GLU A 132 -4.61 7.35 -6.43
N TYR A 133 -3.29 7.53 -6.48
CA TYR A 133 -2.61 8.70 -6.99
C TYR A 133 -2.66 8.82 -8.53
N LEU A 134 -3.20 7.80 -9.24
CA LEU A 134 -3.36 7.87 -10.69
C LEU A 134 -4.39 8.92 -11.10
N LEU A 135 -5.46 9.12 -10.28
CA LEU A 135 -6.47 10.15 -10.59
C LEU A 135 -5.89 11.57 -10.58
N PRO A 136 -5.17 12.02 -9.53
CA PRO A 136 -4.48 13.30 -9.61
C PRO A 136 -3.41 13.35 -10.71
N ALA A 137 -2.71 12.25 -11.01
CA ALA A 137 -1.76 12.23 -12.10
C ALA A 137 -2.42 12.40 -13.47
N LEU A 138 -3.61 11.82 -13.66
CA LEU A 138 -4.38 11.94 -14.88
C LEU A 138 -4.77 13.40 -15.22
N ASP A 139 -5.01 14.21 -14.19
CA ASP A 139 -5.38 15.63 -14.38
C ASP A 139 -4.17 16.51 -14.75
N HIS A 140 -2.95 16.02 -14.59
CA HIS A 140 -1.72 16.80 -14.79
C HIS A 140 -0.79 16.24 -15.87
N ALA A 141 -0.95 14.98 -16.27
CA ALA A 141 -0.12 14.37 -17.31
C ALA A 141 -0.36 15.02 -18.67
N ARG A 142 0.75 15.24 -19.41
CA ARG A 142 0.70 15.74 -20.79
C ARG A 142 0.24 14.67 -21.77
N VAL A 143 0.57 13.39 -21.46
CA VAL A 143 0.25 12.23 -22.30
C VAL A 143 -0.30 11.12 -21.42
N VAL A 144 -1.43 10.56 -21.82
CA VAL A 144 -2.05 9.39 -21.18
C VAL A 144 -2.10 8.23 -22.17
N ILE A 145 -1.37 7.16 -21.86
CA ILE A 145 -1.28 5.95 -22.67
C ILE A 145 -2.00 4.81 -21.94
N ALA A 146 -2.93 4.14 -22.58
CA ALA A 146 -3.70 3.08 -21.96
C ALA A 146 -3.44 1.71 -22.61
N GLU A 147 -3.17 0.70 -21.79
CA GLU A 147 -3.40 -0.69 -22.12
C GLU A 147 -4.88 -0.99 -21.81
N VAL A 148 -5.69 -1.24 -22.82
CA VAL A 148 -7.06 -1.76 -22.63
C VAL A 148 -7.00 -3.27 -22.66
N ASN A 149 -7.01 -3.87 -21.47
CA ASN A 149 -6.84 -5.31 -21.28
C ASN A 149 -8.18 -6.01 -21.08
N ARG A 150 -8.51 -6.95 -21.96
CA ARG A 150 -9.77 -7.71 -21.92
C ARG A 150 -10.00 -8.48 -20.63
N GLN A 151 -8.92 -8.84 -19.91
CA GLN A 151 -8.99 -9.59 -18.66
C GLN A 151 -8.88 -8.70 -17.41
N ALA A 152 -8.75 -7.37 -17.56
CA ALA A 152 -8.80 -6.47 -16.43
C ALA A 152 -10.23 -6.39 -15.87
N PRO A 153 -10.41 -6.39 -14.54
CA PRO A 153 -11.74 -6.29 -13.95
C PRO A 153 -12.34 -4.90 -14.19
N ARG A 154 -13.62 -4.83 -14.51
CA ARG A 154 -14.36 -3.57 -14.50
C ARG A 154 -14.79 -3.28 -13.08
N THR A 155 -14.21 -2.25 -12.48
CA THR A 155 -14.48 -1.83 -11.11
C THR A 155 -15.23 -0.50 -11.07
N PHE A 156 -15.92 -0.26 -9.97
CA PHE A 156 -16.56 1.02 -9.69
C PHE A 156 -15.63 1.96 -8.94
N GLY A 157 -15.79 3.27 -9.16
CA GLY A 157 -14.98 4.28 -8.51
C GLY A 157 -15.44 5.71 -8.82
N GLU A 158 -14.60 6.68 -8.50
CA GLU A 158 -14.93 8.10 -8.63
C GLU A 158 -14.99 8.55 -10.09
N ARG A 159 -14.22 7.91 -10.98
CA ARG A 159 -14.05 8.36 -12.37
C ARG A 159 -14.02 7.16 -13.33
N THR A 160 -14.61 7.36 -14.49
CA THR A 160 -14.42 6.53 -15.68
C THR A 160 -13.85 7.41 -16.78
N LEU A 161 -13.10 6.82 -17.71
CA LEU A 161 -12.45 7.53 -18.81
C LEU A 161 -13.23 7.33 -20.10
N GLY A 162 -13.10 8.27 -21.03
CA GLY A 162 -13.53 8.11 -22.40
C GLY A 162 -12.34 8.28 -23.34
N ASP A 163 -12.55 8.10 -24.64
CA ASP A 163 -11.51 8.29 -25.65
C ASP A 163 -10.86 9.67 -25.60
N ALA A 164 -11.59 10.69 -25.18
CA ALA A 164 -11.05 12.04 -25.07
C ALA A 164 -10.05 12.24 -23.92
N ASP A 165 -10.02 11.31 -22.95
CA ASP A 165 -9.09 11.33 -21.83
C ASP A 165 -7.75 10.60 -22.16
N LEU A 166 -7.63 10.00 -23.36
CA LEU A 166 -6.52 9.13 -23.75
C LEU A 166 -5.85 9.65 -25.02
N ASP A 167 -4.52 9.67 -25.04
CA ASP A 167 -3.72 10.01 -26.23
C ASP A 167 -3.42 8.78 -27.08
N ALA A 168 -3.20 7.62 -26.44
CA ALA A 168 -2.92 6.38 -27.15
C ALA A 168 -3.49 5.16 -26.42
N ILE A 169 -3.88 4.14 -27.20
CA ILE A 169 -4.46 2.89 -26.70
C ILE A 169 -3.75 1.70 -27.33
N LEU A 170 -3.36 0.74 -26.48
CA LEU A 170 -2.94 -0.60 -26.86
C LEU A 170 -3.97 -1.61 -26.36
N HIS A 171 -4.56 -2.40 -27.27
CA HIS A 171 -5.48 -3.47 -26.88
C HIS A 171 -4.71 -4.76 -26.58
N THR A 172 -5.02 -5.40 -25.46
CA THR A 172 -4.41 -6.66 -25.03
C THR A 172 -5.47 -7.64 -24.51
N ASP A 173 -5.05 -8.92 -24.42
CA ASP A 173 -5.84 -9.99 -23.82
C ASP A 173 -4.89 -10.86 -23.00
N ARG A 174 -4.62 -10.47 -21.77
CA ARG A 174 -3.68 -11.16 -20.87
C ARG A 174 -4.19 -11.16 -19.43
N PRO A 175 -3.83 -12.14 -18.61
CA PRO A 175 -4.06 -12.05 -17.16
C PRO A 175 -3.37 -10.80 -16.59
N PRO A 176 -4.05 -10.01 -15.73
CA PRO A 176 -3.38 -9.02 -14.91
C PRO A 176 -2.30 -9.66 -14.03
N LEU A 177 -1.37 -8.85 -13.54
CA LEU A 177 -0.43 -9.33 -12.51
C LEU A 177 -1.17 -9.70 -11.23
N GLU A 178 -0.62 -10.65 -10.48
CA GLU A 178 -1.20 -11.16 -9.24
C GLU A 178 -0.18 -11.14 -8.10
N ASN A 179 -0.67 -10.94 -6.88
CA ASN A 179 0.09 -11.19 -5.67
C ASN A 179 -0.30 -12.58 -5.13
N PRO A 180 0.64 -13.52 -5.05
CA PRO A 180 0.35 -14.81 -4.44
C PRO A 180 0.05 -14.63 -2.95
N PRO A 181 -0.83 -15.49 -2.36
CA PRO A 181 -1.12 -15.45 -0.94
C PRO A 181 0.16 -15.61 -0.11
N ALA A 182 0.27 -14.83 0.96
CA ALA A 182 1.41 -14.91 1.85
C ALA A 182 1.39 -16.21 2.67
N ARG A 183 2.56 -16.79 2.95
CA ARG A 183 2.68 -17.93 3.86
C ARG A 183 2.51 -17.45 5.29
N ILE A 184 1.43 -17.84 5.95
CA ILE A 184 1.17 -17.57 7.37
C ILE A 184 2.00 -18.50 8.24
N ARG A 185 2.75 -17.95 9.19
CA ARG A 185 3.55 -18.68 10.19
C ARG A 185 2.80 -18.68 11.52
N ASP A 186 3.22 -19.53 12.47
CA ASP A 186 2.62 -19.62 13.80
C ASP A 186 2.63 -18.27 14.57
N ALA A 187 3.70 -17.49 14.44
CA ALA A 187 3.78 -16.15 15.02
C ALA A 187 2.70 -15.22 14.43
N ASP A 188 2.51 -15.25 13.10
CA ASP A 188 1.51 -14.42 12.41
C ASP A 188 0.08 -14.80 12.85
N ALA A 189 -0.20 -16.10 13.05
CA ALA A 189 -1.48 -16.58 13.54
C ALA A 189 -1.76 -16.15 14.99
N ARG A 190 -0.74 -16.17 15.88
CA ARG A 190 -0.89 -15.68 17.26
C ARG A 190 -1.10 -14.19 17.32
N ILE A 191 -0.37 -13.40 16.51
CA ILE A 191 -0.59 -11.96 16.37
C ILE A 191 -2.04 -11.70 15.92
N ALA A 192 -2.50 -12.44 14.91
CA ALA A 192 -3.86 -12.32 14.39
C ALA A 192 -4.93 -12.62 15.45
N ALA A 193 -4.72 -13.63 16.29
CA ALA A 193 -5.62 -13.95 17.38
C ALA A 193 -5.72 -12.82 18.43
N HIS A 194 -4.58 -12.20 18.78
CA HIS A 194 -4.56 -11.04 19.67
C HIS A 194 -5.32 -9.86 19.07
N ILE A 195 -5.08 -9.57 17.78
CA ILE A 195 -5.76 -8.46 17.09
C ILE A 195 -7.28 -8.72 16.97
N ALA A 196 -7.66 -9.92 16.55
CA ALA A 196 -9.08 -10.27 16.42
C ALA A 196 -9.85 -10.11 17.74
N GLY A 197 -9.21 -10.43 18.88
CA GLY A 197 -9.80 -10.23 20.22
C GLY A 197 -10.00 -8.75 20.62
N LEU A 198 -9.42 -7.79 19.88
CA LEU A 198 -9.60 -6.36 20.11
C LEU A 198 -10.69 -5.73 19.22
N ILE A 199 -11.12 -6.44 18.17
CA ILE A 199 -12.02 -5.91 17.16
C ILE A 199 -13.47 -6.25 17.52
N ASP A 200 -14.30 -5.23 17.61
CA ASP A 200 -15.73 -5.40 17.83
C ASP A 200 -16.49 -5.66 16.52
N ASP A 201 -17.66 -6.30 16.62
CA ASP A 201 -18.62 -6.39 15.53
C ASP A 201 -18.99 -5.00 15.00
N GLY A 202 -19.02 -4.85 13.68
CA GLY A 202 -19.32 -3.59 13.01
C GLY A 202 -18.16 -2.59 12.99
N ALA A 203 -16.93 -2.98 13.35
CA ALA A 203 -15.74 -2.16 13.16
C ALA A 203 -15.45 -1.93 11.68
N THR A 204 -14.86 -0.78 11.36
CA THR A 204 -14.36 -0.49 10.00
C THR A 204 -12.86 -0.73 9.96
N LEU A 205 -12.40 -1.57 9.03
CA LEU A 205 -11.03 -2.05 8.98
C LEU A 205 -10.22 -1.35 7.89
N GLN A 206 -8.98 -1.01 8.22
CA GLN A 206 -7.91 -0.77 7.28
C GLN A 206 -6.82 -1.81 7.50
N MET A 207 -6.34 -2.38 6.44
CA MET A 207 -5.25 -3.37 6.48
C MET A 207 -4.28 -3.17 5.33
N GLY A 208 -2.99 -3.44 5.62
CA GLY A 208 -1.98 -3.62 4.59
C GLY A 208 -2.10 -4.98 3.89
N ILE A 209 -1.03 -5.37 3.23
CA ILE A 209 -0.87 -6.67 2.57
C ILE A 209 0.18 -7.52 3.30
N GLY A 210 0.13 -8.83 3.11
CA GLY A 210 1.12 -9.77 3.63
C GLY A 210 0.58 -10.71 4.71
N ALA A 211 1.46 -11.50 5.32
CA ALA A 211 1.10 -12.63 6.19
C ALA A 211 0.24 -12.24 7.40
N ILE A 212 0.58 -11.14 8.09
CA ILE A 212 -0.19 -10.70 9.27
C ILE A 212 -1.59 -10.21 8.88
N PRO A 213 -1.79 -9.29 7.92
CA PRO A 213 -3.12 -8.92 7.45
C PRO A 213 -3.96 -10.11 6.99
N ASP A 214 -3.39 -11.03 6.23
CA ASP A 214 -4.11 -12.23 5.76
C ASP A 214 -4.51 -13.14 6.93
N ALA A 215 -3.62 -13.32 7.92
CA ALA A 215 -3.92 -14.07 9.13
C ALA A 215 -5.03 -13.41 9.97
N VAL A 216 -5.01 -12.07 10.09
CA VAL A 216 -6.06 -11.31 10.80
C VAL A 216 -7.42 -11.50 10.13
N LEU A 217 -7.50 -11.35 8.80
CA LEU A 217 -8.74 -11.59 8.07
C LEU A 217 -9.24 -13.02 8.28
N GLY A 218 -8.33 -14.01 8.29
CA GLY A 218 -8.68 -15.39 8.60
C GLY A 218 -9.26 -15.57 10.00
N ALA A 219 -8.73 -14.84 11.01
CA ALA A 219 -9.18 -14.88 12.40
C ALA A 219 -10.53 -14.16 12.63
N LEU A 220 -10.94 -13.26 11.72
CA LEU A 220 -12.18 -12.48 11.84
C LEU A 220 -13.44 -13.20 11.31
N ARG A 221 -13.35 -14.44 10.87
CA ARG A 221 -14.49 -15.20 10.29
C ARG A 221 -15.70 -15.33 11.22
N GLY A 222 -15.51 -15.22 12.54
CA GLY A 222 -16.59 -15.25 13.54
C GLY A 222 -17.25 -13.91 13.83
N HIS A 223 -16.72 -12.82 13.28
CA HIS A 223 -17.28 -11.47 13.48
C HIS A 223 -18.47 -11.20 12.57
N ARG A 224 -19.17 -10.08 12.84
CA ARG A 224 -20.39 -9.68 12.12
C ARG A 224 -20.32 -8.20 11.72
N ASP A 225 -20.90 -7.92 10.55
CA ASP A 225 -21.12 -6.56 10.05
C ASP A 225 -19.87 -5.69 10.01
N LEU A 226 -18.69 -6.29 9.76
CA LEU A 226 -17.47 -5.53 9.58
C LEU A 226 -17.58 -4.64 8.33
N GLY A 227 -16.87 -3.52 8.35
CA GLY A 227 -16.71 -2.63 7.20
C GLY A 227 -15.25 -2.55 6.76
N VAL A 228 -15.01 -2.04 5.54
CA VAL A 228 -13.65 -1.80 5.03
C VAL A 228 -13.54 -0.40 4.46
N HIS A 229 -12.48 0.30 4.88
CA HIS A 229 -11.97 1.52 4.28
C HIS A 229 -10.44 1.47 4.36
N SER A 230 -9.78 1.22 3.23
CA SER A 230 -8.35 0.89 3.19
C SER A 230 -7.66 1.50 1.97
N GLY A 231 -6.33 1.55 1.97
CA GLY A 231 -5.53 1.87 0.78
C GLY A 231 -5.58 0.74 -0.25
N SER A 232 -5.63 -0.51 0.22
CA SER A 232 -5.66 -1.71 -0.64
C SER A 232 -6.72 -2.69 -0.21
N LEU A 233 -7.23 -3.48 -1.16
CA LEU A 233 -8.16 -4.58 -0.95
C LEU A 233 -7.54 -5.87 -1.51
N GLY A 234 -7.50 -6.92 -0.69
CA GLY A 234 -6.93 -8.23 -1.06
C GLY A 234 -7.96 -9.36 -1.03
N ASP A 235 -7.50 -10.58 -1.32
CA ASP A 235 -8.34 -11.79 -1.42
C ASP A 235 -9.14 -12.07 -0.14
N GLY A 236 -8.54 -11.83 1.03
CA GLY A 236 -9.22 -12.03 2.31
C GLY A 236 -10.45 -11.13 2.50
N VAL A 237 -10.44 -9.91 1.93
CA VAL A 237 -11.61 -9.02 1.94
C VAL A 237 -12.73 -9.63 1.09
N ALA A 238 -12.43 -10.09 -0.13
CA ALA A 238 -13.40 -10.76 -0.99
C ALA A 238 -14.01 -12.00 -0.30
N GLN A 239 -13.18 -12.83 0.32
CA GLN A 239 -13.62 -14.04 1.04
C GLN A 239 -14.54 -13.71 2.22
N LEU A 240 -14.24 -12.68 3.02
CA LEU A 240 -15.08 -12.27 4.14
C LEU A 240 -16.37 -11.57 3.69
N MET A 241 -16.36 -10.87 2.55
CA MET A 241 -17.59 -10.34 1.94
C MET A 241 -18.49 -11.47 1.44
N GLN A 242 -17.94 -12.46 0.75
CA GLN A 242 -18.67 -13.66 0.30
C GLN A 242 -19.26 -14.46 1.48
N ALA A 243 -18.54 -14.54 2.59
CA ALA A 243 -18.99 -15.17 3.81
C ALA A 243 -20.02 -14.34 4.62
N GLY A 244 -20.35 -13.11 4.21
CA GLY A 244 -21.26 -12.22 4.91
C GLY A 244 -20.73 -11.63 6.22
N VAL A 245 -19.41 -11.72 6.46
CA VAL A 245 -18.73 -11.13 7.63
C VAL A 245 -18.49 -9.64 7.41
N ILE A 246 -18.04 -9.24 6.22
CA ILE A 246 -17.93 -7.86 5.79
C ILE A 246 -19.19 -7.50 5.00
N THR A 247 -20.08 -6.74 5.63
CA THR A 247 -21.33 -6.26 5.03
C THR A 247 -21.30 -4.75 4.79
N ASN A 248 -20.38 -4.04 5.44
CA ASN A 248 -20.35 -2.58 5.50
C ASN A 248 -21.63 -1.93 6.03
N ALA A 249 -22.56 -2.72 6.61
CA ALA A 249 -23.89 -2.27 7.00
C ALA A 249 -23.86 -1.27 8.17
N ARG A 250 -22.83 -1.35 9.02
CA ARG A 250 -22.65 -0.47 10.19
C ARG A 250 -21.69 0.71 9.96
N LYS A 251 -21.13 0.85 8.75
CA LYS A 251 -20.36 2.05 8.42
C LYS A 251 -21.24 3.28 8.50
N ASN A 252 -20.74 4.34 9.12
CA ASN A 252 -21.42 5.64 9.16
C ASN A 252 -21.14 6.48 7.90
N ARG A 253 -20.14 6.08 7.10
CA ARG A 253 -19.80 6.63 5.79
C ARG A 253 -19.62 5.49 4.78
N ASP A 254 -20.01 5.67 3.52
CA ASP A 254 -19.97 4.63 2.47
C ASP A 254 -20.64 3.32 2.91
N ARG A 255 -21.83 3.43 3.46
CA ARG A 255 -22.58 2.28 3.97
C ARG A 255 -22.87 1.28 2.84
N GLY A 256 -22.61 0.00 3.11
CA GLY A 256 -22.79 -1.07 2.12
C GLY A 256 -21.61 -1.22 1.14
N VAL A 257 -20.58 -0.38 1.23
CA VAL A 257 -19.47 -0.35 0.27
C VAL A 257 -18.12 -0.54 0.97
N SER A 258 -17.32 -1.47 0.49
CA SER A 258 -15.89 -1.57 0.79
C SER A 258 -15.12 -0.58 -0.08
N VAL A 259 -14.41 0.35 0.54
CA VAL A 259 -13.61 1.38 -0.13
C VAL A 259 -12.15 0.98 -0.12
N GLY A 260 -11.50 1.05 -1.28
CA GLY A 260 -10.06 0.87 -1.46
C GLY A 260 -9.47 1.84 -2.47
N GLY A 261 -8.16 1.83 -2.64
CA GLY A 261 -7.45 2.57 -3.69
C GLY A 261 -6.97 1.63 -4.81
N VAL A 262 -6.55 0.41 -4.43
CA VAL A 262 -6.00 -0.60 -5.34
C VAL A 262 -6.41 -2.01 -4.92
N LEU A 263 -6.55 -2.90 -5.90
CA LEU A 263 -6.71 -4.35 -5.66
C LEU A 263 -5.32 -5.01 -5.62
N LEU A 264 -4.95 -5.57 -4.47
CA LEU A 264 -3.69 -6.28 -4.25
C LEU A 264 -3.98 -7.70 -3.78
N GLY A 265 -4.02 -8.64 -4.73
CA GLY A 265 -4.30 -10.04 -4.47
C GLY A 265 -4.18 -10.86 -5.74
N SER A 266 -4.86 -11.98 -5.77
CA SER A 266 -4.93 -12.88 -6.91
C SER A 266 -6.20 -12.61 -7.74
N ARG A 267 -6.50 -13.52 -8.66
CA ARG A 267 -7.79 -13.51 -9.37
C ARG A 267 -9.01 -13.51 -8.45
N VAL A 268 -8.87 -13.99 -7.20
CA VAL A 268 -9.99 -14.03 -6.24
C VAL A 268 -10.56 -12.62 -6.02
N ILE A 269 -9.74 -11.64 -5.71
CA ILE A 269 -10.22 -10.25 -5.53
C ILE A 269 -10.56 -9.62 -6.89
N HIS A 270 -9.82 -9.91 -7.97
CA HIS A 270 -10.09 -9.35 -9.28
C HIS A 270 -11.47 -9.79 -9.82
N ASP A 271 -11.75 -11.08 -9.79
CA ASP A 271 -13.02 -11.64 -10.25
C ASP A 271 -14.19 -11.19 -9.34
N PHE A 272 -13.96 -11.09 -8.03
CA PHE A 272 -14.97 -10.63 -7.09
C PHE A 272 -15.30 -9.13 -7.23
N ALA A 273 -14.33 -8.31 -7.58
CA ALA A 273 -14.51 -6.87 -7.77
C ALA A 273 -15.12 -6.53 -9.16
N HIS A 274 -15.04 -7.48 -10.12
CA HIS A 274 -15.59 -7.27 -11.45
C HIS A 274 -17.10 -7.06 -11.39
N ASP A 275 -17.56 -5.91 -11.88
CA ASP A 275 -18.99 -5.49 -11.89
C ASP A 275 -19.68 -5.56 -10.52
N ASN A 276 -18.93 -5.43 -9.43
CA ASN A 276 -19.46 -5.49 -8.08
C ASN A 276 -19.54 -4.09 -7.45
N PRO A 277 -20.75 -3.49 -7.35
CA PRO A 277 -20.91 -2.15 -6.79
C PRO A 277 -20.64 -2.04 -5.28
N ALA A 278 -20.56 -3.18 -4.57
CA ALA A 278 -20.18 -3.22 -3.16
C ALA A 278 -18.68 -2.98 -2.94
N ILE A 279 -17.87 -2.93 -4.00
CA ILE A 279 -16.46 -2.54 -4.00
C ILE A 279 -16.31 -1.25 -4.82
N GLN A 280 -15.70 -0.24 -4.22
CA GLN A 280 -15.35 0.99 -4.92
C GLN A 280 -13.89 1.35 -4.70
N LEU A 281 -13.21 1.64 -5.81
CA LEU A 281 -11.84 2.15 -5.79
C LEU A 281 -11.86 3.67 -5.92
N ARG A 282 -11.12 4.35 -5.04
CA ARG A 282 -11.11 5.80 -4.96
C ARG A 282 -9.70 6.35 -4.92
N SER A 283 -9.59 7.64 -5.22
CA SER A 283 -8.34 8.39 -5.13
C SER A 283 -7.75 8.37 -3.72
N THR A 284 -6.43 8.50 -3.64
CA THR A 284 -5.71 8.75 -2.38
C THR A 284 -6.22 9.98 -1.65
N THR A 285 -6.72 10.98 -2.37
CA THR A 285 -7.36 12.18 -1.79
C THR A 285 -8.61 11.86 -0.96
N TYR A 286 -9.18 10.67 -1.12
CA TYR A 286 -10.31 10.19 -0.32
C TYR A 286 -9.91 9.09 0.65
N THR A 287 -9.18 8.08 0.17
CA THR A 287 -8.84 6.88 0.99
C THR A 287 -7.92 7.21 2.15
N HIS A 288 -7.07 8.25 2.02
CA HIS A 288 -6.11 8.68 3.03
C HIS A 288 -6.42 10.08 3.59
N ASP A 289 -7.60 10.62 3.30
CA ASP A 289 -8.00 11.92 3.83
C ASP A 289 -8.17 11.87 5.36
N PRO A 290 -7.49 12.73 6.13
CA PRO A 290 -7.49 12.67 7.58
C PRO A 290 -8.87 12.91 8.20
N ASP A 291 -9.75 13.68 7.56
CA ASP A 291 -11.08 13.96 8.09
C ASP A 291 -12.07 12.85 7.69
N VAL A 292 -11.90 12.24 6.51
CA VAL A 292 -12.62 11.02 6.15
C VAL A 292 -12.29 9.92 7.15
N LEU A 293 -11.01 9.64 7.39
CA LEU A 293 -10.55 8.60 8.31
C LEU A 293 -11.01 8.83 9.75
N ALA A 294 -10.90 10.06 10.25
CA ALA A 294 -11.34 10.44 11.58
C ALA A 294 -12.86 10.33 11.76
N SER A 295 -13.62 10.47 10.69
CA SER A 295 -15.08 10.39 10.72
C SER A 295 -15.62 8.95 10.79
N LEU A 296 -14.80 7.94 10.49
CA LEU A 296 -15.21 6.53 10.55
C LEU A 296 -15.31 6.08 12.01
N ASP A 297 -16.47 5.60 12.45
CA ASP A 297 -16.63 5.03 13.77
C ASP A 297 -15.96 3.66 13.90
N ARG A 298 -15.32 3.39 15.04
CA ARG A 298 -14.61 2.13 15.35
C ARG A 298 -13.63 1.76 14.22
N PHE A 299 -12.87 2.75 13.77
CA PHE A 299 -11.87 2.55 12.71
C PHE A 299 -10.63 1.85 13.28
N VAL A 300 -10.36 0.66 12.78
CA VAL A 300 -9.21 -0.16 13.18
C VAL A 300 -8.18 -0.12 12.06
N ALA A 301 -7.06 0.53 12.32
CA ALA A 301 -5.93 0.62 11.39
C ALA A 301 -4.86 -0.40 11.78
N ILE A 302 -4.56 -1.37 10.90
CA ILE A 302 -3.60 -2.44 11.15
C ILE A 302 -2.45 -2.31 10.16
N ASN A 303 -1.28 -1.95 10.66
CA ASN A 303 -0.07 -1.75 9.88
C ASN A 303 1.10 -2.56 10.45
N SER A 304 2.09 -2.86 9.61
CA SER A 304 3.29 -3.59 10.01
C SER A 304 4.48 -2.65 10.14
N ALA A 305 5.53 -3.13 10.82
CA ALA A 305 6.78 -2.40 11.00
C ALA A 305 7.99 -3.30 10.75
N VAL A 306 9.15 -2.71 10.52
CA VAL A 306 10.45 -3.38 10.53
C VAL A 306 10.88 -3.64 11.97
N GLU A 307 10.86 -2.61 12.81
CA GLU A 307 11.22 -2.67 14.22
C GLU A 307 10.50 -1.57 15.02
N VAL A 308 10.39 -1.76 16.34
CA VAL A 308 9.82 -0.78 17.28
C VAL A 308 10.75 -0.66 18.47
N ASP A 309 11.05 0.58 18.92
CA ASP A 309 11.84 0.77 20.13
C ASP A 309 10.98 0.69 21.41
N LEU A 310 11.66 0.58 22.56
CA LEU A 310 11.01 0.45 23.88
C LEU A 310 10.14 1.67 24.25
N THR A 311 10.24 2.79 23.54
CA THR A 311 9.43 3.99 23.78
C THR A 311 8.25 4.11 22.81
N GLY A 312 8.19 3.23 21.79
CA GLY A 312 7.13 3.20 20.79
C GLY A 312 7.43 3.94 19.50
N GLN A 313 8.68 4.35 19.23
CA GLN A 313 9.07 4.79 17.90
C GLN A 313 9.12 3.61 16.94
N VAL A 314 8.70 3.81 15.70
CA VAL A 314 8.58 2.73 14.70
C VAL A 314 9.44 3.06 13.47
N ASN A 315 10.23 2.10 13.05
CA ASN A 315 10.87 2.08 11.74
C ASN A 315 10.09 1.14 10.81
N SER A 316 9.62 1.67 9.70
CA SER A 316 8.94 0.89 8.64
C SER A 316 9.69 0.93 7.31
N GLU A 317 10.90 1.47 7.27
CA GLU A 317 11.63 1.79 6.05
C GLU A 317 12.85 0.91 5.82
N ILE A 318 13.75 0.81 6.81
CA ILE A 318 15.09 0.24 6.64
C ILE A 318 15.24 -1.03 7.48
N ALA A 319 15.68 -2.11 6.85
CA ALA A 319 16.09 -3.35 7.49
C ALA A 319 17.50 -3.74 7.06
N ALA A 320 18.39 -4.00 8.03
CA ALA A 320 19.77 -4.43 7.77
C ALA A 320 20.51 -3.54 6.73
N GLY A 321 20.33 -2.24 6.79
CA GLY A 321 20.96 -1.27 5.89
C GLY A 321 20.32 -1.14 4.50
N SER A 322 19.29 -1.93 4.19
CA SER A 322 18.55 -1.84 2.91
C SER A 322 17.23 -1.13 3.10
N TYR A 323 16.82 -0.31 2.12
CA TYR A 323 15.50 0.30 2.09
C TYR A 323 14.48 -0.73 1.59
N VAL A 324 13.61 -1.21 2.48
CA VAL A 324 12.71 -2.35 2.21
C VAL A 324 11.22 -2.00 2.28
N GLY A 325 10.92 -0.89 2.91
CA GLY A 325 9.55 -0.45 3.17
C GLY A 325 9.27 0.94 2.62
N ALA A 326 8.55 1.73 3.39
CA ALA A 326 8.15 3.09 3.03
C ALA A 326 7.77 3.92 4.26
N VAL A 327 7.74 5.25 4.12
CA VAL A 327 6.91 6.13 4.94
C VAL A 327 5.45 5.77 4.69
N GLY A 328 5.00 5.87 3.44
CA GLY A 328 3.72 5.34 2.97
C GLY A 328 2.49 5.86 3.71
N GLY A 329 1.40 5.07 3.72
CA GLY A 329 0.11 5.45 4.29
C GLY A 329 -0.12 5.03 5.75
N ALA A 330 0.84 4.34 6.39
CA ALA A 330 0.61 3.79 7.74
C ALA A 330 0.25 4.86 8.76
N LEU A 331 0.99 5.99 8.78
CA LEU A 331 0.74 7.08 9.72
C LEU A 331 -0.59 7.80 9.45
N ASP A 332 -1.00 7.92 8.17
CA ASP A 332 -2.29 8.51 7.81
C ASP A 332 -3.44 7.73 8.49
N PHE A 333 -3.43 6.41 8.36
CA PHE A 333 -4.43 5.53 8.95
C PHE A 333 -4.36 5.46 10.47
N LEU A 334 -3.16 5.41 11.06
CA LEU A 334 -3.01 5.39 12.52
C LEU A 334 -3.56 6.66 13.16
N ARG A 335 -3.28 7.83 12.59
CA ARG A 335 -3.84 9.11 13.04
C ARG A 335 -5.35 9.18 12.86
N GLY A 336 -5.85 8.66 11.75
CA GLY A 336 -7.29 8.50 11.53
C GLY A 336 -7.93 7.66 12.62
N ALA A 337 -7.36 6.49 12.94
CA ALA A 337 -7.85 5.61 13.98
C ALA A 337 -7.76 6.22 15.38
N GLN A 338 -6.71 7.01 15.68
CA GLN A 338 -6.62 7.74 16.96
C GLN A 338 -7.71 8.78 17.14
N ARG A 339 -8.15 9.43 16.05
CA ARG A 339 -9.20 10.46 16.06
C ARG A 339 -10.61 9.85 15.96
N SER A 340 -10.73 8.62 15.50
CA SER A 340 -11.97 7.89 15.34
C SER A 340 -12.60 7.54 16.71
N ARG A 341 -13.91 7.68 16.84
CA ARG A 341 -14.64 7.23 18.04
C ARG A 341 -14.54 5.72 18.18
N GLY A 342 -13.85 5.24 19.23
CA GLY A 342 -13.60 3.81 19.46
C GLY A 342 -12.58 3.20 18.49
N GLY A 343 -11.72 4.02 17.89
CA GLY A 343 -10.73 3.56 16.95
C GLY A 343 -9.52 2.91 17.61
N LEU A 344 -8.84 2.04 16.84
CA LEU A 344 -7.68 1.26 17.28
C LEU A 344 -6.51 1.42 16.29
N PRO A 345 -5.51 2.23 16.63
CA PRO A 345 -4.27 2.34 15.84
C PRO A 345 -3.31 1.20 16.23
N ILE A 346 -3.15 0.20 15.36
CA ILE A 346 -2.38 -1.02 15.62
C ILE A 346 -1.15 -1.10 14.73
N ILE A 347 0.01 -1.35 15.36
CA ILE A 347 1.24 -1.79 14.72
C ILE A 347 1.48 -3.26 15.10
N ALA A 348 1.59 -4.13 14.12
CA ALA A 348 1.74 -5.56 14.29
C ALA A 348 3.04 -6.07 13.65
N LEU A 349 3.85 -6.80 14.42
CA LEU A 349 5.10 -7.39 13.93
C LEU A 349 5.45 -8.63 14.75
N PRO A 350 6.10 -9.65 14.14
CA PRO A 350 6.73 -10.71 14.93
C PRO A 350 7.81 -10.11 15.81
N SER A 351 7.95 -10.62 17.02
CA SER A 351 8.96 -10.11 17.98
C SER A 351 10.41 -10.31 17.52
N THR A 352 10.63 -11.22 16.56
CA THR A 352 11.96 -11.52 16.00
C THR A 352 11.93 -11.61 14.47
N ALA A 353 13.10 -11.40 13.85
CA ALA A 353 13.40 -11.75 12.47
C ALA A 353 14.65 -12.64 12.46
N GLY A 354 14.48 -13.93 12.28
CA GLY A 354 15.54 -14.92 12.55
C GLY A 354 15.97 -14.86 14.02
N ALA A 355 17.25 -14.66 14.26
CA ALA A 355 17.82 -14.53 15.61
C ALA A 355 17.71 -13.11 16.20
N ASN A 356 17.31 -12.11 15.41
CA ASN A 356 17.34 -10.72 15.84
C ASN A 356 15.98 -10.27 16.39
N SER A 357 16.01 -9.54 17.53
CA SER A 357 14.82 -8.88 18.06
C SER A 357 14.34 -7.76 17.14
N ARG A 358 13.03 -7.65 16.96
CA ARG A 358 12.36 -6.49 16.30
C ARG A 358 11.80 -5.49 17.30
N ILE A 359 11.79 -5.84 18.59
CA ILE A 359 11.67 -4.88 19.69
C ILE A 359 13.10 -4.52 20.08
N VAL A 360 13.46 -3.24 19.97
CA VAL A 360 14.84 -2.76 20.15
C VAL A 360 14.92 -1.67 21.22
N ALA A 361 16.08 -1.52 21.86
CA ALA A 361 16.26 -0.44 22.83
C ALA A 361 16.19 0.96 22.16
N ARG A 362 16.75 1.08 20.95
CA ARG A 362 16.67 2.23 20.06
C ARG A 362 16.58 1.73 18.62
N LEU A 363 15.88 2.49 17.76
CA LEU A 363 15.79 2.17 16.34
C LEU A 363 17.17 2.14 15.69
N ASN A 364 17.36 1.16 14.78
CA ASN A 364 18.52 1.08 13.90
C ASN A 364 18.32 1.84 12.58
N GLY A 365 17.11 2.31 12.32
CA GLY A 365 16.71 3.08 11.15
C GLY A 365 15.98 4.37 11.54
N PRO A 366 15.33 5.04 10.56
CA PRO A 366 14.57 6.26 10.81
C PRO A 366 13.34 5.99 11.67
N ALA A 367 12.88 7.01 12.41
CA ALA A 367 11.58 6.98 13.07
C ALA A 367 10.48 7.35 12.07
N THR A 368 10.00 6.36 11.33
CA THR A 368 8.89 6.53 10.36
C THR A 368 7.61 6.97 11.06
N ILE A 369 7.33 6.39 12.23
CA ILE A 369 6.19 6.76 13.07
C ILE A 369 6.75 7.23 14.42
N PRO A 370 6.51 8.50 14.78
CA PRO A 370 6.96 9.04 16.06
C PRO A 370 6.21 8.39 17.23
N ARG A 371 6.84 8.34 18.39
CA ARG A 371 6.26 7.74 19.61
C ARG A 371 4.93 8.35 20.06
N SER A 372 4.64 9.58 19.64
CA SER A 372 3.36 10.26 19.91
C SER A 372 2.18 9.61 19.16
N ASP A 373 2.45 8.99 18.01
CA ASP A 373 1.47 8.39 17.14
C ASP A 373 1.38 6.85 17.30
N ALA A 374 2.24 6.26 18.15
CA ALA A 374 2.15 4.84 18.49
C ALA A 374 0.94 4.58 19.40
N GLY A 375 0.08 3.68 18.97
CA GLY A 375 -1.11 3.25 19.73
C GLY A 375 -0.88 1.92 20.42
N LEU A 376 -1.32 0.84 19.76
CA LEU A 376 -1.15 -0.54 20.20
C LEU A 376 -0.01 -1.21 19.40
N ILE A 377 0.92 -1.81 20.10
CA ILE A 377 1.95 -2.67 19.48
C ILE A 377 1.60 -4.12 19.79
N VAL A 378 1.54 -4.96 18.75
CA VAL A 378 1.13 -6.36 18.89
C VAL A 378 2.21 -7.27 18.34
N THR A 379 2.63 -8.24 19.18
CA THR A 379 3.49 -9.34 18.79
C THR A 379 2.80 -10.67 19.10
N GLU A 380 3.42 -11.79 18.78
CA GLU A 380 2.94 -13.13 19.16
C GLU A 380 2.92 -13.37 20.67
N PHE A 381 3.52 -12.48 21.49
CA PHE A 381 3.54 -12.55 22.95
C PHE A 381 2.47 -11.67 23.61
N GLY A 382 1.73 -10.87 22.87
CA GLY A 382 0.62 -10.08 23.38
C GLY A 382 0.52 -8.68 22.81
N VAL A 383 -0.19 -7.82 23.56
CA VAL A 383 -0.54 -6.45 23.19
C VAL A 383 0.07 -5.46 24.19
N ALA A 384 0.80 -4.48 23.70
CA ALA A 384 1.25 -3.30 24.45
C ALA A 384 0.39 -2.08 24.04
N ASP A 385 -0.57 -1.68 24.86
CA ASP A 385 -1.29 -0.43 24.67
C ASP A 385 -0.45 0.73 25.26
N LEU A 386 0.07 1.57 24.39
CA LEU A 386 0.95 2.70 24.74
C LEU A 386 0.22 4.02 24.92
N ARG A 387 -1.09 4.05 24.69
CA ARG A 387 -1.92 5.27 24.78
C ARG A 387 -1.97 5.75 26.21
N GLY A 388 -1.71 7.05 26.43
CA GLY A 388 -1.74 7.68 27.75
C GLY A 388 -0.63 7.24 28.72
N LYS A 389 0.40 6.48 28.26
CA LYS A 389 1.47 5.95 29.10
C LYS A 389 2.72 6.83 29.08
N THR A 390 3.34 6.99 30.25
CA THR A 390 4.68 7.58 30.41
C THR A 390 5.73 6.72 29.73
N LEU A 391 6.93 7.28 29.47
CA LEU A 391 8.03 6.51 28.83
C LEU A 391 8.39 5.27 29.66
N ARG A 392 8.44 5.36 30.98
CA ARG A 392 8.71 4.21 31.88
C ARG A 392 7.66 3.11 31.70
N GLN A 393 6.37 3.49 31.73
CA GLN A 393 5.28 2.54 31.54
C GLN A 393 5.29 1.90 30.13
N ARG A 394 5.70 2.66 29.10
CA ARG A 394 5.86 2.14 27.74
C ARG A 394 6.94 1.06 27.70
N VAL A 395 8.10 1.30 28.28
CA VAL A 395 9.18 0.33 28.38
C VAL A 395 8.70 -0.98 29.02
N GLU A 396 7.98 -0.88 30.14
CA GLU A 396 7.43 -2.06 30.83
C GLU A 396 6.43 -2.82 29.93
N CYS A 397 5.58 -2.11 29.18
CA CYS A 397 4.66 -2.73 28.23
C CYS A 397 5.39 -3.42 27.07
N MET A 398 6.39 -2.77 26.50
CA MET A 398 7.15 -3.26 25.35
C MET A 398 8.01 -4.48 25.72
N LEU A 399 8.63 -4.49 26.90
CA LEU A 399 9.38 -5.64 27.39
C LEU A 399 8.50 -6.89 27.51
N ARG A 400 7.25 -6.76 27.98
CA ARG A 400 6.32 -7.89 28.10
C ARG A 400 5.97 -8.57 26.77
N ILE A 401 6.00 -7.82 25.67
CA ILE A 401 5.68 -8.36 24.34
C ILE A 401 6.94 -8.68 23.51
N ALA A 402 8.13 -8.39 24.03
CA ALA A 402 9.39 -8.82 23.42
C ALA A 402 9.59 -10.33 23.58
N HIS A 403 10.35 -10.93 22.66
CA HIS A 403 10.70 -12.35 22.77
C HIS A 403 11.47 -12.62 24.08
N PRO A 404 11.11 -13.64 24.87
CA PRO A 404 11.70 -13.88 26.19
C PRO A 404 13.24 -13.93 26.21
N GLN A 405 13.86 -14.52 25.20
CA GLN A 405 15.32 -14.60 25.10
C GLN A 405 16.02 -13.23 24.95
N HIS A 406 15.31 -12.18 24.56
CA HIS A 406 15.87 -10.84 24.34
C HIS A 406 15.57 -9.85 25.46
N GLN A 407 14.65 -10.17 26.41
CA GLN A 407 14.21 -9.23 27.46
C GLN A 407 15.37 -8.73 28.33
N ALA A 408 16.19 -9.63 28.85
CA ALA A 408 17.35 -9.27 29.69
C ALA A 408 18.37 -8.39 28.94
N THR A 409 18.60 -8.68 27.66
CA THR A 409 19.49 -7.87 26.82
C THR A 409 18.94 -6.47 26.60
N LEU A 410 17.62 -6.35 26.34
CA LEU A 410 16.95 -5.08 26.15
C LEU A 410 16.99 -4.23 27.43
N GLU A 411 16.79 -4.81 28.61
CA GLU A 411 16.91 -4.13 29.89
C GLU A 411 18.34 -3.61 30.13
N THR A 412 19.37 -4.43 29.85
CA THR A 412 20.77 -4.04 29.97
C THR A 412 21.11 -2.87 29.01
N GLN A 413 20.67 -2.96 27.76
CA GLN A 413 20.90 -1.91 26.77
C GLN A 413 20.20 -0.58 27.15
N LEU A 414 19.02 -0.66 27.75
CA LEU A 414 18.30 0.52 28.25
C LEU A 414 19.11 1.23 29.37
N GLN A 415 19.65 0.47 30.31
CA GLN A 415 20.46 0.99 31.42
C GLN A 415 21.78 1.63 30.92
N ALA A 416 22.45 0.95 29.97
CA ALA A 416 23.72 1.44 29.40
C ALA A 416 23.56 2.74 28.59
N ASN A 417 22.40 2.96 27.98
CA ASN A 417 22.15 4.12 27.13
C ASN A 417 21.79 5.40 27.90
N ALA A 418 21.78 5.39 29.23
CA ALA A 418 21.66 6.53 30.17
C ALA A 418 20.81 7.74 29.66
N THR A 419 19.79 7.48 28.84
CA THR A 419 18.87 8.55 28.44
C THR A 419 17.85 8.69 29.56
N PRO A 420 17.64 9.89 30.14
CA PRO A 420 16.56 10.09 31.11
C PRO A 420 15.22 9.66 30.46
N LEU A 421 14.57 8.68 31.04
CA LEU A 421 13.23 8.25 30.69
C LEU A 421 12.20 9.15 31.38
#